data_682ded50a759ea171ba10e048adc5adc
#
_entry.id   682ded50a759ea171ba10e048adc5adc
#
_cell.length_a   1.000
_cell.length_b   1.000
_cell.length_c   1.000
_cell.angle_alpha   90.00
_cell.angle_beta   90.00
_cell.angle_gamma   90.00
#
_symmetry.space_group_name_H-M   'P 1'
#
loop_
_entity.id
_entity.type
_entity.pdbx_description
1 polymer ?
#
loop_
_entity_poly.entity_id
_entity_poly.type
_entity_poly.pdbx_seq_one_letter_code
_entity_poly.pdbx_strand_id
1 'polypeptide(L)'
;MGANHNIKRYGEQWPNYRIEQGLDILNKLKAWVIISGGWAWHFMSPEDHTEYKHAHDHKDIDIFVRPKDVAEVMVILAQEGFKKVWTRYDHMPSNENFRRYEKIDWLNSGKQIRVTIDFFESATVETIEVNGWQIVEPKTLLSYYSNIHSSDKCWAVKAALQLVENGKSPVGSALLSKNPLEKV
;
A
#
# COMPACT_ATOMS: atom_id res chain seq x y z
N MET A 1 13.53 16.00 -12.43
CA MET A 1 14.25 14.83 -11.90
C MET A 1 13.57 14.44 -10.60
N GLY A 2 12.72 13.42 -10.62
CA GLY A 2 12.10 12.89 -9.41
C GLY A 2 13.19 12.25 -8.55
N ALA A 3 13.31 12.71 -7.31
CA ALA A 3 14.23 12.09 -6.38
C ALA A 3 13.78 10.65 -6.14
N ASN A 4 14.69 9.71 -6.19
CA ASN A 4 14.46 8.30 -5.92
C ASN A 4 14.16 8.12 -4.42
N HIS A 5 12.89 8.27 -4.04
CA HIS A 5 12.45 8.32 -2.65
C HIS A 5 12.72 7.01 -1.90
N ASN A 6 12.63 5.88 -2.58
CA ASN A 6 12.82 4.57 -1.95
C ASN A 6 14.30 4.28 -1.69
N ILE A 7 15.19 4.67 -2.58
CA ILE A 7 16.65 4.57 -2.33
C ILE A 7 17.05 5.46 -1.16
N LYS A 8 16.51 6.69 -1.06
CA LYS A 8 16.77 7.59 0.07
C LYS A 8 16.23 7.05 1.42
N ARG A 9 15.25 6.15 1.38
CA ARG A 9 14.64 5.53 2.56
C ARG A 9 15.17 4.13 2.85
N TYR A 10 16.16 3.70 2.11
CA TYR A 10 16.74 2.38 2.25
C TYR A 10 17.26 2.17 3.68
N GLY A 11 16.85 1.06 4.30
CA GLY A 11 17.16 0.76 5.69
C GLY A 11 16.31 1.50 6.73
N GLU A 12 15.55 2.53 6.34
CA GLU A 12 14.61 3.19 7.25
C GLU A 12 13.38 2.29 7.52
N GLN A 13 12.92 2.34 8.77
CA GLN A 13 11.73 1.60 9.21
C GLN A 13 10.54 2.54 9.35
N TRP A 14 9.33 2.00 9.15
CA TRP A 14 8.11 2.67 9.52
C TRP A 14 8.00 2.71 11.06
N PRO A 15 7.58 3.81 11.65
CA PRO A 15 7.34 3.87 13.09
C PRO A 15 6.07 3.06 13.43
N ASN A 16 6.09 2.36 14.58
CA ASN A 16 5.01 1.47 15.01
C ASN A 16 3.63 2.12 14.97
N TYR A 17 3.51 3.38 15.41
CA TYR A 17 2.23 4.08 15.37
C TYR A 17 1.61 4.15 13.97
N ARG A 18 2.45 4.16 12.90
CA ARG A 18 1.97 4.18 11.52
C ARG A 18 1.38 2.84 11.13
N ILE A 19 2.01 1.75 11.56
CA ILE A 19 1.53 0.40 11.33
C ILE A 19 0.24 0.16 12.11
N GLU A 20 0.21 0.52 13.39
CA GLU A 20 -0.96 0.39 14.27
C GLU A 20 -2.18 1.13 13.71
N GLN A 21 -2.01 2.37 13.25
CA GLN A 21 -3.10 3.14 12.63
C GLN A 21 -3.62 2.52 11.33
N GLY A 22 -2.71 2.02 10.49
CA GLY A 22 -3.10 1.34 9.26
C GLY A 22 -3.87 0.05 9.55
N LEU A 23 -3.37 -0.76 10.48
CA LEU A 23 -4.02 -2.00 10.90
C LEU A 23 -5.38 -1.75 11.58
N ASP A 24 -5.51 -0.68 12.37
CA ASP A 24 -6.80 -0.34 13.02
C ASP A 24 -7.90 -0.14 11.99
N ILE A 25 -7.67 0.70 10.99
CA ILE A 25 -8.69 0.93 9.94
C ILE A 25 -8.87 -0.28 9.04
N LEU A 26 -7.80 -0.99 8.69
CA LEU A 26 -7.89 -2.19 7.86
C LEU A 26 -8.70 -3.30 8.55
N ASN A 27 -8.54 -3.51 9.86
CA ASN A 27 -9.33 -4.48 10.62
C ASN A 27 -10.83 -4.15 10.59
N LYS A 28 -11.21 -2.88 10.61
CA LYS A 28 -12.61 -2.44 10.51
C LYS A 28 -13.18 -2.66 9.11
N LEU A 29 -12.35 -2.61 8.09
CA LEU A 29 -12.73 -2.80 6.69
C LEU A 29 -12.60 -4.26 6.19
N LYS A 30 -11.99 -5.14 6.96
CA LYS A 30 -11.52 -6.48 6.56
C LYS A 30 -12.53 -7.31 5.76
N ALA A 31 -13.82 -7.23 6.12
CA ALA A 31 -14.86 -8.03 5.49
C ALA A 31 -15.26 -7.55 4.07
N TRP A 32 -14.91 -6.31 3.70
CA TRP A 32 -15.44 -5.65 2.50
C TRP A 32 -14.38 -5.22 1.50
N VAL A 33 -13.09 -5.31 1.87
CA VAL A 33 -11.99 -4.79 1.05
C VAL A 33 -11.04 -5.88 0.60
N ILE A 34 -10.35 -5.59 -0.50
CA ILE A 34 -9.22 -6.36 -1.01
C ILE A 34 -7.99 -5.45 -0.88
N ILE A 35 -6.99 -5.92 -0.16
CA ILE A 35 -5.78 -5.16 0.11
C ILE A 35 -4.85 -5.14 -1.09
N SER A 36 -4.29 -3.98 -1.40
CA SER A 36 -3.33 -3.77 -2.49
C SER A 36 -2.10 -2.98 -2.02
N GLY A 37 -1.22 -2.64 -2.94
CA GLY A 37 -0.07 -1.78 -2.68
C GLY A 37 0.88 -2.29 -1.61
N GLY A 38 1.44 -1.36 -0.85
CA GLY A 38 2.41 -1.67 0.20
C GLY A 38 1.85 -2.53 1.34
N TRP A 39 0.56 -2.44 1.61
CA TRP A 39 -0.11 -3.25 2.62
C TRP A 39 -0.35 -4.69 2.18
N ALA A 40 -0.50 -4.96 0.89
CA ALA A 40 -0.54 -6.34 0.41
C ALA A 40 0.80 -7.04 0.67
N TRP A 41 1.93 -6.37 0.45
CA TRP A 41 3.25 -6.88 0.79
C TRP A 41 3.44 -7.11 2.29
N HIS A 42 2.89 -6.23 3.13
CA HIS A 42 2.89 -6.42 4.59
C HIS A 42 2.25 -7.76 4.98
N PHE A 43 1.03 -8.02 4.52
CA PHE A 43 0.31 -9.25 4.87
C PHE A 43 0.90 -10.53 4.26
N MET A 44 1.60 -10.42 3.14
CA MET A 44 2.33 -11.54 2.53
C MET A 44 3.68 -11.82 3.18
N SER A 45 4.25 -10.88 3.92
CA SER A 45 5.53 -11.03 4.59
C SER A 45 5.41 -11.92 5.84
N PRO A 46 6.52 -12.54 6.31
CA PRO A 46 6.52 -13.26 7.58
C PRO A 46 6.05 -12.39 8.75
N GLU A 47 5.40 -12.99 9.76
CA GLU A 47 4.81 -12.25 10.89
C GLU A 47 5.82 -11.39 11.66
N ASP A 48 7.07 -11.83 11.73
CA ASP A 48 8.17 -11.14 12.42
C ASP A 48 9.03 -10.26 11.50
N HIS A 49 8.52 -9.94 10.31
CA HIS A 49 9.26 -9.12 9.36
C HIS A 49 9.48 -7.68 9.85
N THR A 50 10.53 -7.04 9.34
CA THR A 50 10.81 -5.64 9.63
C THR A 50 10.09 -4.74 8.63
N GLU A 51 9.36 -3.74 9.12
CA GLU A 51 8.60 -2.77 8.33
C GLU A 51 9.49 -1.73 7.65
N TYR A 52 10.25 -2.17 6.65
CA TYR A 52 11.14 -1.29 5.90
C TYR A 52 10.37 -0.39 4.93
N LYS A 53 10.65 0.91 4.95
CA LYS A 53 10.01 1.90 4.06
C LYS A 53 10.32 1.67 2.57
N HIS A 54 11.38 0.98 2.24
CA HIS A 54 11.75 0.66 0.87
C HIS A 54 11.05 -0.61 0.33
N ALA A 55 10.59 -1.50 1.20
CA ALA A 55 9.85 -2.70 0.83
C ALA A 55 8.33 -2.51 0.96
N HIS A 56 7.90 -1.72 1.96
CA HIS A 56 6.50 -1.45 2.23
C HIS A 56 6.20 0.04 2.06
N ASP A 57 5.31 0.40 1.14
CA ASP A 57 4.85 1.79 1.01
C ASP A 57 3.58 2.00 1.84
N HIS A 58 3.74 2.34 3.12
CA HIS A 58 2.65 2.62 4.06
C HIS A 58 2.27 4.11 4.13
N LYS A 59 2.56 4.88 3.08
CA LYS A 59 2.12 6.29 3.02
C LYS A 59 0.62 6.39 2.88
N ASP A 60 0.06 5.53 2.05
CA ASP A 60 -1.34 5.36 1.74
C ASP A 60 -1.73 3.88 1.86
N ILE A 61 -3.02 3.66 2.00
CA ILE A 61 -3.64 2.34 2.06
C ILE A 61 -4.39 2.17 0.74
N ASP A 62 -3.88 1.31 -0.13
CA ASP A 62 -4.53 0.98 -1.39
C ASP A 62 -5.51 -0.17 -1.17
N ILE A 63 -6.79 0.04 -1.46
CA ILE A 63 -7.84 -0.98 -1.36
C ILE A 63 -8.68 -1.06 -2.62
N PHE A 64 -9.03 -2.28 -3.01
CA PHE A 64 -10.12 -2.51 -3.96
C PHE A 64 -11.41 -2.85 -3.20
N VAL A 65 -12.53 -2.35 -3.71
CA VAL A 65 -13.85 -2.59 -3.14
C VAL A 65 -14.78 -3.05 -4.25
N ARG A 66 -15.51 -4.13 -4.01
CA ARG A 66 -16.52 -4.59 -4.98
C ARG A 66 -17.69 -3.62 -5.01
N PRO A 67 -18.33 -3.39 -6.17
CA PRO A 67 -19.44 -2.42 -6.30
C PRO A 67 -20.55 -2.60 -5.26
N LYS A 68 -20.86 -3.84 -4.89
CA LYS A 68 -21.90 -4.17 -3.89
C LYS A 68 -21.51 -3.73 -2.47
N ASP A 69 -20.21 -3.61 -2.17
CA ASP A 69 -19.68 -3.34 -0.84
C ASP A 69 -19.33 -1.83 -0.64
N VAL A 70 -19.41 -1.02 -1.71
CA VAL A 70 -19.02 0.40 -1.71
C VAL A 70 -19.76 1.20 -0.64
N ALA A 71 -21.08 1.03 -0.55
CA ALA A 71 -21.88 1.79 0.40
C ALA A 71 -21.47 1.51 1.84
N GLU A 72 -21.22 0.26 2.20
CA GLU A 72 -20.79 -0.14 3.54
C GLU A 72 -19.42 0.40 3.88
N VAL A 73 -18.46 0.27 2.98
CA VAL A 73 -17.11 0.83 3.16
C VAL A 73 -17.16 2.35 3.36
N MET A 74 -17.98 3.06 2.58
CA MET A 74 -18.14 4.52 2.74
C MET A 74 -18.73 4.90 4.09
N VAL A 75 -19.69 4.12 4.61
CA VAL A 75 -20.28 4.33 5.95
C VAL A 75 -19.22 4.15 7.03
N ILE A 76 -18.44 3.06 6.96
CA ILE A 76 -17.36 2.79 7.92
C ILE A 76 -16.33 3.92 7.88
N LEU A 77 -15.87 4.33 6.70
CA LEU A 77 -14.90 5.42 6.56
C LEU A 77 -15.42 6.73 7.15
N ALA A 78 -16.70 7.05 6.93
CA ALA A 78 -17.31 8.25 7.50
C ALA A 78 -17.40 8.19 9.03
N GLN A 79 -17.78 7.04 9.60
CA GLN A 79 -17.84 6.81 11.04
C GLN A 79 -16.44 6.94 11.71
N GLU A 80 -15.40 6.50 11.00
CA GLU A 80 -14.01 6.61 11.43
C GLU A 80 -13.42 8.01 11.21
N GLY A 81 -14.20 8.96 10.70
CA GLY A 81 -13.79 10.35 10.52
C GLY A 81 -13.00 10.63 9.24
N PHE A 82 -12.95 9.69 8.31
CA PHE A 82 -12.37 9.93 7.00
C PHE A 82 -13.27 10.84 6.15
N LYS A 83 -12.63 11.72 5.39
CA LYS A 83 -13.31 12.63 4.46
C LYS A 83 -12.77 12.41 3.07
N LYS A 84 -13.66 12.46 2.06
CA LYS A 84 -13.23 12.43 0.67
C LYS A 84 -12.37 13.64 0.35
N VAL A 85 -11.25 13.39 -0.31
CA VAL A 85 -10.34 14.41 -0.84
C VAL A 85 -10.38 14.36 -2.35
N TRP A 86 -10.60 15.52 -2.96
CA TRP A 86 -10.56 15.65 -4.41
C TRP A 86 -9.11 15.67 -4.90
N THR A 87 -8.85 14.86 -5.92
CA THR A 87 -7.53 14.74 -6.55
C THR A 87 -7.65 15.04 -8.05
N ARG A 88 -6.52 15.22 -8.73
CA ARG A 88 -6.52 15.34 -10.20
C ARG A 88 -7.12 14.13 -10.91
N TYR A 89 -7.14 12.96 -10.26
CA TYR A 89 -7.65 11.73 -10.84
C TYR A 89 -9.17 11.65 -10.84
N ASP A 90 -9.85 12.40 -10.00
CA ASP A 90 -11.33 12.46 -9.96
C ASP A 90 -11.94 13.04 -11.25
N HIS A 91 -11.12 13.72 -12.07
CA HIS A 91 -11.56 14.34 -13.33
C HIS A 91 -11.14 13.55 -14.57
N MET A 92 -10.47 12.41 -14.39
CA MET A 92 -10.03 11.56 -15.50
C MET A 92 -11.08 10.49 -15.78
N PRO A 93 -11.67 10.41 -17.01
CA PRO A 93 -12.69 9.39 -17.33
C PRO A 93 -12.24 7.95 -17.06
N SER A 94 -10.94 7.68 -17.22
CA SER A 94 -10.35 6.36 -16.93
C SER A 94 -10.26 6.02 -15.44
N ASN A 95 -10.53 6.97 -14.55
CA ASN A 95 -10.43 6.82 -13.09
C ASN A 95 -11.75 7.09 -12.36
N GLU A 96 -12.89 6.93 -13.03
CA GLU A 96 -14.23 7.16 -12.46
C GLU A 96 -14.47 6.38 -11.17
N ASN A 97 -13.79 5.25 -11.03
CA ASN A 97 -13.91 4.34 -9.89
C ASN A 97 -12.90 4.62 -8.77
N PHE A 98 -12.05 5.64 -8.92
CA PHE A 98 -11.07 6.01 -7.91
C PHE A 98 -11.63 7.05 -6.94
N ARG A 99 -11.36 6.87 -5.64
CA ARG A 99 -11.67 7.84 -4.59
C ARG A 99 -10.53 7.87 -3.58
N ARG A 100 -10.14 9.06 -3.13
CA ARG A 100 -9.21 9.24 -2.02
C ARG A 100 -9.94 9.71 -0.78
N TYR A 101 -9.65 9.07 0.34
CA TYR A 101 -10.14 9.47 1.65
C TYR A 101 -8.97 9.78 2.57
N GLU A 102 -9.11 10.81 3.40
CA GLU A 102 -8.09 11.18 4.37
C GLU A 102 -8.71 11.42 5.75
N LYS A 103 -7.97 11.02 6.78
CA LYS A 103 -8.21 11.34 8.17
C LYS A 103 -6.97 11.97 8.75
N ILE A 104 -7.16 12.99 9.59
CA ILE A 104 -6.08 13.64 10.33
C ILE A 104 -6.23 13.27 11.80
N ASP A 105 -5.26 12.57 12.34
CA ASP A 105 -5.15 12.21 13.75
C ASP A 105 -4.01 12.96 14.41
N TRP A 106 -4.05 13.01 15.74
CA TRP A 106 -3.02 13.64 16.55
C TRP A 106 -2.40 12.60 17.49
N LEU A 107 -1.08 12.51 17.48
CA LEU A 107 -0.36 11.74 18.49
C LEU A 107 -0.39 12.48 19.84
N ASN A 108 -0.21 11.72 20.93
CA ASN A 108 -0.06 12.28 22.27
C ASN A 108 1.07 13.31 22.37
N SER A 109 2.06 13.26 21.49
CA SER A 109 3.14 14.22 21.35
C SER A 109 2.73 15.56 20.71
N GLY A 110 1.45 15.73 20.32
CA GLY A 110 0.96 16.88 19.55
C GLY A 110 1.33 16.86 18.06
N LYS A 111 1.93 15.79 17.57
CA LYS A 111 2.25 15.63 16.15
C LYS A 111 1.02 15.20 15.37
N GLN A 112 0.73 15.92 14.28
CA GLN A 112 -0.33 15.57 13.35
C GLN A 112 0.09 14.40 12.44
N ILE A 113 -0.81 13.45 12.25
CA ILE A 113 -0.63 12.33 11.34
C ILE A 113 -1.79 12.33 10.35
N ARG A 114 -1.46 12.09 9.10
CA ARG A 114 -2.45 11.87 8.04
C ARG A 114 -2.49 10.40 7.68
N VAL A 115 -3.68 9.79 7.72
CA VAL A 115 -3.97 8.47 7.17
C VAL A 115 -4.72 8.67 5.86
N THR A 116 -4.21 8.10 4.78
CA THR A 116 -4.76 8.23 3.44
C THR A 116 -5.19 6.85 2.95
N ILE A 117 -6.38 6.75 2.39
CA ILE A 117 -6.91 5.55 1.75
C ILE A 117 -7.19 5.87 0.29
N ASP A 118 -6.54 5.12 -0.60
CA ASP A 118 -6.81 5.08 -2.02
C ASP A 118 -7.75 3.92 -2.31
N PHE A 119 -8.98 4.29 -2.64
CA PHE A 119 -10.10 3.39 -2.83
C PHE A 119 -10.35 3.22 -4.33
N PHE A 120 -10.29 1.98 -4.82
CA PHE A 120 -10.56 1.60 -6.20
C PHE A 120 -11.80 0.71 -6.26
N GLU A 121 -12.85 1.14 -6.92
CA GLU A 121 -14.02 0.30 -7.15
C GLU A 121 -13.74 -0.66 -8.31
N SER A 122 -13.84 -1.98 -8.05
CA SER A 122 -13.64 -2.99 -9.09
C SER A 122 -14.45 -4.26 -8.81
N ALA A 123 -15.07 -4.79 -9.88
CA ALA A 123 -15.80 -6.05 -9.83
C ALA A 123 -14.91 -7.29 -10.00
N THR A 124 -13.70 -7.14 -10.58
CA THR A 124 -12.93 -8.24 -11.17
C THR A 124 -11.45 -8.24 -10.79
N VAL A 125 -11.14 -8.00 -9.51
CA VAL A 125 -9.75 -8.11 -9.04
C VAL A 125 -9.49 -9.56 -8.61
N GLU A 126 -8.45 -10.17 -9.17
CA GLU A 126 -7.97 -11.49 -8.76
C GLU A 126 -7.35 -11.41 -7.37
N THR A 127 -7.74 -12.33 -6.49
CA THR A 127 -7.37 -12.30 -5.08
C THR A 127 -6.88 -13.64 -4.58
N ILE A 128 -6.03 -13.58 -3.56
CA ILE A 128 -5.68 -14.70 -2.68
C ILE A 128 -6.09 -14.39 -1.25
N GLU A 129 -6.19 -15.41 -0.41
CA GLU A 129 -6.37 -15.25 1.01
C GLU A 129 -5.07 -15.55 1.76
N VAL A 130 -4.65 -14.64 2.62
CA VAL A 130 -3.48 -14.79 3.49
C VAL A 130 -3.88 -14.41 4.91
N ASN A 131 -3.83 -15.36 5.85
CA ASN A 131 -4.17 -15.16 7.27
C ASN A 131 -5.55 -14.50 7.47
N GLY A 132 -6.53 -14.88 6.63
CA GLY A 132 -7.88 -14.34 6.65
C GLY A 132 -8.02 -12.95 6.03
N TRP A 133 -7.01 -12.43 5.33
CA TRP A 133 -7.05 -11.20 4.55
C TRP A 133 -7.24 -11.51 3.07
N GLN A 134 -8.17 -10.80 2.43
CA GLN A 134 -8.27 -10.82 0.97
C GLN A 134 -7.25 -9.83 0.41
N ILE A 135 -6.29 -10.32 -0.37
CA ILE A 135 -5.22 -9.50 -0.99
C ILE A 135 -5.26 -9.69 -2.50
N VAL A 136 -4.83 -8.67 -3.22
CA VAL A 136 -4.64 -8.77 -4.67
C VAL A 136 -3.62 -9.88 -4.97
N GLU A 137 -3.96 -10.74 -5.92
CA GLU A 137 -3.06 -11.83 -6.36
C GLU A 137 -1.67 -11.27 -6.76
N PRO A 138 -0.55 -11.90 -6.31
CA PRO A 138 0.79 -11.35 -6.49
C PRO A 138 1.18 -10.99 -7.93
N LYS A 139 0.79 -11.79 -8.93
CA LYS A 139 1.09 -11.50 -10.34
C LYS A 139 0.32 -10.28 -10.82
N THR A 140 -0.94 -10.16 -10.41
CA THR A 140 -1.78 -8.99 -10.68
C THR A 140 -1.21 -7.76 -10.01
N LEU A 141 -0.81 -7.87 -8.74
CA LEU A 141 -0.15 -6.78 -8.02
C LEU A 141 1.13 -6.33 -8.73
N LEU A 142 1.98 -7.28 -9.17
CA LEU A 142 3.20 -6.99 -9.94
C LEU A 142 2.90 -6.29 -11.27
N SER A 143 1.83 -6.67 -11.95
CA SER A 143 1.43 -6.06 -13.22
C SER A 143 1.13 -4.55 -13.08
N TYR A 144 0.60 -4.12 -11.95
CA TYR A 144 0.35 -2.71 -11.66
C TYR A 144 1.64 -1.89 -11.59
N TYR A 145 2.75 -2.51 -11.24
CA TYR A 145 4.06 -1.85 -11.15
C TYR A 145 4.90 -1.99 -12.43
N SER A 146 4.62 -2.98 -13.29
CA SER A 146 5.41 -3.24 -14.51
C SER A 146 5.39 -2.10 -15.52
N ASN A 147 4.32 -1.31 -15.54
CA ASN A 147 4.14 -0.16 -16.43
C ASN A 147 4.62 1.16 -15.83
N ILE A 148 5.18 1.13 -14.60
CA ILE A 148 5.64 2.33 -13.93
C ILE A 148 7.13 2.50 -14.23
N HIS A 149 7.47 3.48 -15.08
CA HIS A 149 8.85 3.84 -15.43
C HIS A 149 9.65 4.51 -14.29
N SER A 150 9.24 4.29 -13.04
CA SER A 150 9.93 4.82 -11.86
C SER A 150 10.87 3.77 -11.30
N SER A 151 12.17 4.04 -11.34
CA SER A 151 13.19 3.17 -10.72
C SER A 151 12.91 2.87 -9.24
N ASP A 152 12.31 3.83 -8.54
CA ASP A 152 11.94 3.71 -7.11
C ASP A 152 10.90 2.62 -6.87
N LYS A 153 9.90 2.55 -7.72
CA LYS A 153 8.82 1.56 -7.61
C LYS A 153 9.35 0.16 -7.93
N CYS A 154 10.18 0.03 -8.98
CA CYS A 154 10.83 -1.24 -9.30
C CYS A 154 11.71 -1.77 -8.15
N TRP A 155 12.43 -0.88 -7.47
CA TRP A 155 13.23 -1.24 -6.30
C TRP A 155 12.38 -1.69 -5.12
N ALA A 156 11.32 -0.96 -4.81
CA ALA A 156 10.39 -1.30 -3.74
C ALA A 156 9.77 -2.69 -3.95
N VAL A 157 9.31 -2.96 -5.17
CA VAL A 157 8.75 -4.27 -5.52
C VAL A 157 9.77 -5.39 -5.37
N LYS A 158 11.00 -5.22 -5.85
CA LYS A 158 12.06 -6.23 -5.67
C LYS A 158 12.39 -6.48 -4.20
N ALA A 159 12.45 -5.42 -3.40
CA ALA A 159 12.71 -5.55 -1.97
C ALA A 159 11.57 -6.28 -1.25
N ALA A 160 10.32 -5.96 -1.60
CA ALA A 160 9.14 -6.62 -1.07
C ALA A 160 9.09 -8.12 -1.44
N LEU A 161 9.33 -8.45 -2.71
CA LEU A 161 9.39 -9.85 -3.18
C LEU A 161 10.45 -10.66 -2.43
N GLN A 162 11.66 -10.12 -2.28
CA GLN A 162 12.72 -10.82 -1.55
C GLN A 162 12.38 -11.01 -0.07
N LEU A 163 11.67 -10.05 0.54
CA LEU A 163 11.19 -10.18 1.90
C LEU A 163 10.16 -11.31 2.02
N VAL A 164 9.18 -11.35 1.11
CA VAL A 164 8.15 -12.39 1.07
C VAL A 164 8.77 -13.78 0.83
N GLU A 165 9.70 -13.89 -0.13
CA GLU A 165 10.30 -15.17 -0.51
C GLU A 165 11.33 -15.69 0.50
N ASN A 166 12.11 -14.82 1.11
CA ASN A 166 13.27 -15.20 1.92
C ASN A 166 13.17 -14.76 3.38
N GLY A 167 12.11 -14.07 3.79
CA GLY A 167 11.95 -13.51 5.13
C GLY A 167 12.93 -12.39 5.46
N LYS A 168 13.68 -11.88 4.46
CA LYS A 168 14.68 -10.84 4.65
C LYS A 168 14.64 -9.86 3.51
N SER A 169 14.44 -8.58 3.84
CA SER A 169 14.64 -7.52 2.87
C SER A 169 16.14 -7.35 2.60
N PRO A 170 16.55 -7.18 1.34
CA PRO A 170 17.95 -6.92 1.04
C PRO A 170 18.41 -5.64 1.72
N VAL A 171 19.49 -5.73 2.48
CA VAL A 171 20.12 -4.60 3.18
C VAL A 171 21.52 -4.42 2.60
N GLY A 172 21.83 -3.23 2.06
CA GLY A 172 23.17 -2.87 1.65
C GLY A 172 23.35 -2.47 0.19
N SER A 173 24.58 -2.06 -0.14
CA SER A 173 25.00 -1.50 -1.43
C SER A 173 24.86 -2.45 -2.64
N ALA A 174 24.72 -3.75 -2.41
CA ALA A 174 24.62 -4.75 -3.49
C ALA A 174 23.40 -4.56 -4.40
N LEU A 175 22.32 -3.99 -3.88
CA LEU A 175 21.13 -3.63 -4.69
C LEU A 175 21.30 -2.32 -5.46
N LEU A 176 22.11 -1.40 -4.95
CA LEU A 176 22.33 -0.10 -5.57
C LEU A 176 23.22 -0.19 -6.82
N SER A 177 24.00 -1.27 -6.95
CA SER A 177 24.96 -1.47 -8.04
C SER A 177 24.40 -2.16 -9.29
N LYS A 178 23.17 -2.71 -9.25
CA LYS A 178 22.56 -3.39 -10.39
C LYS A 178 21.37 -2.59 -10.93
N ASN A 179 21.46 -2.22 -12.20
CA ASN A 179 20.35 -1.57 -12.90
C ASN A 179 19.09 -2.47 -12.81
N PRO A 180 18.00 -2.02 -12.16
CA PRO A 180 16.81 -2.85 -11.95
C PRO A 180 16.07 -3.23 -13.23
N LEU A 181 16.39 -2.57 -14.35
CA LEU A 181 15.72 -2.79 -15.64
C LEU A 181 16.33 -3.92 -16.49
N GLU A 182 17.43 -4.55 -16.07
CA GLU A 182 18.11 -5.54 -16.91
C GLU A 182 17.60 -6.98 -16.82
N LYS A 183 16.63 -7.29 -15.93
CA LYS A 183 16.03 -8.64 -15.90
C LYS A 183 14.62 -8.58 -15.32
N VAL A 184 13.65 -8.36 -16.18
CA VAL A 184 12.28 -8.89 -16.06
C VAL A 184 11.90 -9.45 -17.41
#